data_1eef6845df5f865eac09894c7cb5c030
#
_entry.id   1eef6845df5f865eac09894c7cb5c030
#
_cell.length_a   1.000
_cell.length_b   1.000
_cell.length_c   1.000
_cell.angle_alpha   90.00
_cell.angle_beta   90.00
_cell.angle_gamma   90.00
#
_symmetry.space_group_name_H-M   'P 1'
#
loop_
_entity.id
_entity.type
_entity.pdbx_description
1 polymer ?
#
loop_
_entity_poly.entity_id
_entity_poly.type
_entity_poly.pdbx_seq_one_letter_code
_entity_poly.pdbx_strand_id
1 'polypeptide(L)'
;MNQYPLANVHPEAKIGKNVVIEPFATVQKDVVIDDGSWIGPGAVIWNGARIGKNVKIYPGASVSSIPQDLKYAGEKTETFIGDN
;
A
#
# COMPACT_ATOMS: atom_id res chain seq x y z
N MET A 1 -9.22 14.43 9.38
CA MET A 1 -10.33 13.77 8.74
C MET A 1 -9.87 12.59 7.92
N ASN A 2 -10.51 11.49 8.14
CA ASN A 2 -10.10 10.26 7.49
C ASN A 2 -10.87 10.07 6.20
N GLN A 3 -10.17 10.00 5.09
CA GLN A 3 -10.81 9.79 3.80
C GLN A 3 -11.13 8.32 3.58
N TYR A 4 -10.67 7.45 4.45
CA TYR A 4 -10.83 6.02 4.25
C TYR A 4 -11.43 5.43 5.52
N PRO A 5 -12.70 5.72 5.77
CA PRO A 5 -13.28 5.42 7.08
C PRO A 5 -13.29 3.96 7.48
N LEU A 6 -13.28 3.07 6.53
CA LEU A 6 -13.27 1.65 6.87
C LEU A 6 -11.89 1.04 6.80
N ALA A 7 -10.90 1.82 6.46
CA ALA A 7 -9.52 1.35 6.46
C ALA A 7 -8.80 1.92 7.66
N ASN A 8 -7.75 1.24 8.10
CA ASN A 8 -6.98 1.69 9.23
C ASN A 8 -5.71 2.33 8.70
N VAL A 9 -5.75 3.63 8.46
CA VAL A 9 -4.62 4.35 7.89
C VAL A 9 -4.01 5.25 8.96
N HIS A 10 -2.74 5.05 9.24
CA HIS A 10 -2.07 5.86 10.25
C HIS A 10 -2.01 7.31 9.77
N PRO A 11 -2.30 8.26 10.64
CA PRO A 11 -2.32 9.66 10.23
C PRO A 11 -1.00 10.20 9.71
N GLU A 12 0.10 9.56 10.06
CA GLU A 12 1.38 10.02 9.57
C GLU A 12 1.80 9.37 8.26
N ALA A 13 1.04 8.44 7.75
CA ALA A 13 1.34 7.86 6.46
C ALA A 13 1.17 8.93 5.38
N LYS A 14 2.02 8.90 4.38
CA LYS A 14 1.94 9.88 3.31
C LYS A 14 1.25 9.27 2.12
N ILE A 15 0.07 9.79 1.84
CA ILE A 15 -0.78 9.24 0.80
C ILE A 15 -0.92 10.28 -0.32
N GLY A 16 -0.60 9.90 -1.51
CA GLY A 16 -0.67 10.81 -2.65
C GLY A 16 -2.09 11.05 -3.12
N LYS A 17 -2.20 11.69 -4.28
CA LYS A 17 -3.49 12.05 -4.82
C LYS A 17 -4.12 10.87 -5.52
N ASN A 18 -5.43 10.80 -5.46
CA ASN A 18 -6.19 9.77 -6.15
C ASN A 18 -5.81 8.35 -5.75
N VAL A 19 -5.30 8.21 -4.55
CA VAL A 19 -5.02 6.88 -4.00
C VAL A 19 -6.31 6.34 -3.43
N VAL A 20 -6.61 5.10 -3.74
CA VAL A 20 -7.79 4.43 -3.22
C VAL A 20 -7.34 3.38 -2.23
N ILE A 21 -7.87 3.43 -1.02
CA ILE A 21 -7.57 2.43 0.01
C ILE A 21 -8.88 1.79 0.40
N GLU A 22 -9.02 0.54 0.04
CA GLU A 22 -10.29 -0.16 0.23
C GLU A 22 -10.53 -0.51 1.69
N PRO A 23 -11.76 -0.87 2.05
CA PRO A 23 -12.08 -1.20 3.44
C PRO A 23 -11.19 -2.28 4.01
N PHE A 24 -10.93 -2.15 5.29
CA PHE A 24 -10.17 -3.13 6.06
C PHE A 24 -8.69 -3.23 5.71
N ALA A 25 -8.21 -2.38 4.84
CA ALA A 25 -6.79 -2.30 4.60
C ALA A 25 -6.11 -1.61 5.79
N THR A 26 -4.86 -1.94 6.04
CA THR A 26 -4.10 -1.33 7.12
C THR A 26 -2.86 -0.67 6.53
N VAL A 27 -2.64 0.59 6.86
CA VAL A 27 -1.47 1.31 6.41
C VAL A 27 -0.75 1.84 7.65
N GLN A 28 0.47 1.41 7.82
CA GLN A 28 1.24 1.74 9.01
C GLN A 28 1.80 3.16 8.92
N LYS A 29 2.48 3.56 9.99
CA LYS A 29 2.93 4.92 10.14
C LYS A 29 3.94 5.38 9.10
N ASP A 30 4.96 4.59 8.87
CA ASP A 30 6.05 4.99 8.00
C ASP A 30 5.85 4.41 6.60
N VAL A 31 4.78 4.83 5.96
CA VAL A 31 4.43 4.33 4.65
C VAL A 31 4.23 5.52 3.71
N VAL A 32 4.69 5.38 2.49
CA VAL A 32 4.44 6.38 1.46
C VAL A 32 3.75 5.66 0.30
N ILE A 33 2.61 6.18 -0.11
CA ILE A 33 1.89 5.63 -1.25
C ILE A 33 1.73 6.77 -2.25
N ASP A 34 2.33 6.61 -3.40
CA ASP A 34 2.33 7.66 -4.40
C ASP A 34 1.03 7.69 -5.19
N ASP A 35 0.91 8.68 -6.05
CA ASP A 35 -0.36 9.02 -6.70
C ASP A 35 -0.96 7.88 -7.50
N GLY A 36 -2.25 7.77 -7.43
CA GLY A 36 -3.01 6.88 -8.30
C GLY A 36 -2.99 5.40 -7.93
N SER A 37 -2.35 5.05 -6.84
CA SER A 37 -2.26 3.65 -6.45
C SER A 37 -3.55 3.16 -5.82
N TRP A 38 -3.77 1.86 -5.87
CA TRP A 38 -4.97 1.24 -5.34
C TRP A 38 -4.57 0.15 -4.36
N ILE A 39 -5.08 0.26 -3.15
CA ILE A 39 -4.77 -0.70 -2.08
C ILE A 39 -6.02 -1.53 -1.85
N GLY A 40 -5.93 -2.80 -2.13
CA GLY A 40 -7.10 -3.68 -2.05
C GLY A 40 -7.58 -3.94 -0.64
N PRO A 41 -8.79 -4.44 -0.51
CA PRO A 41 -9.37 -4.67 0.82
C PRO A 41 -8.54 -5.69 1.59
N GLY A 42 -8.38 -5.42 2.85
CA GLY A 42 -7.66 -6.32 3.75
C GLY A 42 -6.15 -6.35 3.57
N ALA A 43 -5.62 -5.57 2.66
CA ALA A 43 -4.17 -5.53 2.47
C ALA A 43 -3.50 -4.85 3.65
N VAL A 44 -2.28 -5.22 3.95
CA VAL A 44 -1.52 -4.63 5.04
C VAL A 44 -0.24 -4.04 4.48
N ILE A 45 -0.06 -2.75 4.69
CA ILE A 45 1.13 -2.05 4.23
C ILE A 45 1.95 -1.70 5.45
N TRP A 46 3.09 -2.35 5.58
CA TRP A 46 3.90 -2.26 6.79
C TRP A 46 4.82 -1.07 6.78
N ASN A 47 5.30 -0.71 7.96
CA ASN A 47 6.24 0.39 8.11
C ASN A 47 7.42 0.22 7.17
N GLY A 48 7.82 1.28 6.54
CA GLY A 48 8.94 1.28 5.63
C GLY A 48 8.58 1.06 4.19
N ALA A 49 7.35 0.70 3.91
CA ALA A 49 6.95 0.44 2.53
C ALA A 49 6.87 1.73 1.72
N ARG A 50 7.28 1.65 0.49
CA ARG A 50 7.22 2.77 -0.43
C ARG A 50 6.55 2.29 -1.69
N ILE A 51 5.33 2.76 -1.90
CA ILE A 51 4.52 2.34 -3.02
C ILE A 51 4.59 3.40 -4.10
N GLY A 52 4.96 3.03 -5.30
CA GLY A 52 5.08 3.98 -6.39
C GLY A 52 3.74 4.40 -6.96
N LYS A 53 3.76 5.02 -8.12
CA LYS A 53 2.54 5.54 -8.73
C LYS A 53 1.80 4.43 -9.45
N ASN A 54 0.50 4.51 -9.40
CA ASN A 54 -0.39 3.64 -10.14
C ASN A 54 -0.15 2.15 -9.89
N VAL A 55 0.26 1.84 -8.68
CA VAL A 55 0.51 0.45 -8.28
C VAL A 55 -0.78 -0.14 -7.73
N LYS A 56 -1.04 -1.39 -8.04
CA LYS A 56 -2.19 -2.10 -7.48
C LYS A 56 -1.72 -3.11 -6.47
N ILE A 57 -2.24 -3.01 -5.27
CA ILE A 57 -1.95 -3.98 -4.21
C ILE A 57 -3.19 -4.84 -4.05
N TYR A 58 -3.07 -6.11 -4.33
CA TYR A 58 -4.23 -7.00 -4.35
C TYR A 58 -4.81 -7.25 -2.98
N PRO A 59 -6.07 -7.64 -2.92
CA PRO A 59 -6.72 -7.89 -1.63
C PRO A 59 -5.93 -8.87 -0.78
N GLY A 60 -5.80 -8.54 0.48
CA GLY A 60 -5.12 -9.42 1.43
C GLY A 60 -3.61 -9.45 1.32
N ALA A 61 -3.02 -8.69 0.42
CA ALA A 61 -1.58 -8.71 0.25
C ALA A 61 -0.89 -8.08 1.45
N SER A 62 0.34 -8.47 1.69
CA SER A 62 1.15 -7.92 2.76
C SER A 62 2.41 -7.33 2.11
N VAL A 63 2.62 -6.04 2.30
CA VAL A 63 3.72 -5.34 1.66
C VAL A 63 4.62 -4.72 2.70
N SER A 64 5.90 -4.99 2.63
CA SER A 64 6.83 -4.42 3.57
C SER A 64 8.04 -3.89 2.81
N SER A 65 8.96 -3.30 3.57
CA SER A 65 10.16 -2.78 2.96
C SER A 65 11.23 -3.85 2.79
N ILE A 66 10.97 -5.04 3.26
CA ILE A 66 11.98 -6.07 3.23
C ILE A 66 12.08 -6.65 1.83
N PRO A 67 13.20 -6.53 1.21
CA PRO A 67 13.34 -6.93 -0.18
C PRO A 67 12.93 -8.35 -0.51
N GLN A 68 13.19 -9.26 0.38
CA GLN A 68 12.86 -10.61 0.06
C GLN A 68 11.37 -10.80 -0.06
N ASP A 69 10.60 -9.99 0.61
CA ASP A 69 9.17 -10.10 0.45
C ASP A 69 8.80 -9.75 -0.94
N LEU A 70 9.50 -8.83 -1.48
CA LEU A 70 9.22 -8.41 -2.81
C LEU A 70 9.48 -9.54 -3.76
N LYS A 71 10.53 -10.23 -3.47
CA LYS A 71 10.89 -11.26 -4.35
C LYS A 71 9.95 -12.38 -4.43
N TYR A 72 9.50 -12.81 -3.32
CA TYR A 72 8.74 -13.98 -3.39
C TYR A 72 7.41 -13.69 -3.88
N ALA A 73 7.04 -12.57 -3.65
CA ALA A 73 5.79 -12.23 -4.19
C ALA A 73 6.08 -12.11 -5.60
N GLY A 74 7.32 -12.37 -5.90
CA GLY A 74 7.81 -12.12 -7.12
C GLY A 74 6.91 -12.25 -8.23
N GLU A 75 6.20 -13.17 -8.16
CA GLU A 75 5.35 -13.32 -9.22
C GLU A 75 4.52 -12.11 -9.34
N LYS A 76 4.28 -11.44 -8.31
CA LYS A 76 3.55 -10.27 -8.45
C LYS A 76 4.24 -9.19 -7.78
N THR A 77 5.44 -9.34 -7.61
CA THR A 77 6.15 -8.39 -6.87
C THR A 77 6.09 -7.04 -7.42
N GLU A 78 6.04 -7.02 -8.65
CA GLU A 78 6.05 -5.78 -9.28
C GLU A 78 4.95 -4.91 -8.84
N THR A 79 3.97 -5.49 -8.33
CA THR A 79 2.81 -4.71 -8.05
C THR A 79 3.00 -3.76 -6.93
N PHE A 80 4.11 -3.85 -6.23
CA PHE A 80 4.14 -3.01 -5.09
C PHE A 80 5.33 -2.16 -5.00
N ILE A 81 6.18 -2.16 -5.92
CA ILE A 81 7.29 -1.32 -5.69
C ILE A 81 7.52 -0.29 -6.72
N GLY A 82 7.16 -0.51 -7.89
CA GLY A 82 7.50 0.45 -8.89
C GLY A 82 6.30 1.20 -9.35
N ASP A 83 6.52 2.19 -10.17
CA ASP A 83 5.43 2.85 -10.84
C ASP A 83 4.87 1.85 -11.81
N ASN A 84 3.61 1.91 -11.94
CA ASN A 84 2.95 0.96 -12.75
C ASN A 84 3.56 0.86 -14.12
#